data_23154be377ec348fe8d35fabc2648df7
#
_entry.id   23154be377ec348fe8d35fabc2648df7
#
_cell.length_a   1.000
_cell.length_b   1.000
_cell.length_c   1.000
_cell.angle_alpha   90.00
_cell.angle_beta   90.00
_cell.angle_gamma   90.00
#
_symmetry.space_group_name_H-M   'P 1'
#
loop_
_entity.id
_entity.type
_entity.pdbx_description
1 polymer ?
#
loop_
_entity_poly.entity_id
_entity_poly.type
_entity_poly.pdbx_seq_one_letter_code
_entity_poly.pdbx_strand_id
1 'polypeptide(L)'
;MRLFTVLSALFPVGMSVFAASPTFDPNDYKGSDSARINQAITDAKKAGVSFIRIFKRKADSVSPREYWLLDEAIIVPDNMTLYLNNCKLKLSDQCRDNFIRSANCVPGKLELDVIRNVHIIGEGNVILEGADHPRATGDGGKTLGVQKRQAYIKDTADTTKRMTYGTDAGKEGEHQKGDWRNIGILFAYVQDFSIENLKMVNTHCWGISLEFCRKGKVRSIEFQDEEWRVIDGVKERSLNMDGVDLRHGCRDILIEDISGCTGDDLIALTAIASPPRESGKIGSTQYCSGHKDPRENDVFHVMIRNVRGYSGGKFCIIRFLNQAGTRMHHIMVDGVMDTSPEGHHGFTTICIGSPHYKGSAALGETYGFHISNIITNTVYAIAFGAPLKDSVISNVTHFKYREFHRPIQHDRLKDYPLKAYPLENVIFNNIQSFDRIPK
;
A
#
# COMPACT_ATOMS: atom_id res chain seq x y z
N MET A 1 -61.95 44.35 -39.66
CA MET A 1 -60.52 44.39 -39.70
C MET A 1 -60.04 44.82 -38.32
N ARG A 2 -59.65 43.87 -37.46
CA ARG A 2 -59.15 44.16 -36.09
C ARG A 2 -57.70 43.90 -36.08
N LEU A 3 -56.87 44.92 -35.83
CA LEU A 3 -55.40 44.82 -35.63
C LEU A 3 -55.14 44.20 -34.27
N PHE A 4 -54.36 43.12 -34.26
CA PHE A 4 -53.77 42.58 -33.05
C PHE A 4 -52.32 43.17 -32.91
N THR A 5 -52.12 43.94 -31.87
CA THR A 5 -50.83 44.45 -31.48
C THR A 5 -50.17 43.36 -30.58
N VAL A 6 -49.06 42.77 -31.06
CA VAL A 6 -48.25 41.82 -30.27
C VAL A 6 -47.24 42.63 -29.47
N LEU A 7 -47.35 42.64 -28.15
CA LEU A 7 -46.38 43.19 -27.22
C LEU A 7 -45.30 42.12 -26.99
N SER A 8 -44.10 42.29 -27.53
CA SER A 8 -42.93 41.47 -27.22
C SER A 8 -42.33 41.93 -25.90
N ALA A 9 -42.47 41.11 -24.85
CA ALA A 9 -41.81 41.31 -23.59
C ALA A 9 -40.35 40.80 -23.72
N LEU A 10 -39.38 41.68 -23.72
CA LEU A 10 -37.96 41.40 -23.56
C LEU A 10 -37.71 41.01 -22.10
N PHE A 11 -37.45 39.71 -21.85
CA PHE A 11 -36.91 39.27 -20.57
C PHE A 11 -35.41 39.55 -20.54
N PRO A 12 -34.89 40.22 -19.52
CA PRO A 12 -33.42 40.36 -19.37
C PRO A 12 -32.84 38.98 -19.04
N VAL A 13 -32.01 38.44 -19.93
CA VAL A 13 -31.18 37.30 -19.66
C VAL A 13 -30.15 37.74 -18.62
N GLY A 14 -30.43 37.44 -17.37
CA GLY A 14 -29.47 37.63 -16.29
C GLY A 14 -28.23 36.76 -16.56
N MET A 15 -27.14 37.37 -16.99
CA MET A 15 -25.83 36.71 -16.98
C MET A 15 -25.50 36.42 -15.53
N SER A 16 -25.70 35.15 -15.12
CA SER A 16 -25.10 34.64 -13.88
C SER A 16 -23.59 34.64 -14.09
N VAL A 17 -22.90 35.62 -13.53
CA VAL A 17 -21.46 35.59 -13.38
C VAL A 17 -21.19 34.45 -12.41
N PHE A 18 -20.85 33.28 -12.94
CA PHE A 18 -20.28 32.21 -12.10
C PHE A 18 -18.98 32.77 -11.52
N ALA A 19 -19.03 33.16 -10.25
CA ALA A 19 -17.81 33.47 -9.52
C ALA A 19 -16.89 32.25 -9.65
N ALA A 20 -15.66 32.44 -10.12
CA ALA A 20 -14.69 31.38 -10.17
C ALA A 20 -14.59 30.75 -8.78
N SER A 21 -14.76 29.44 -8.69
CA SER A 21 -14.61 28.76 -7.41
C SER A 21 -13.22 29.09 -6.84
N PRO A 22 -13.13 29.41 -5.54
CA PRO A 22 -11.85 29.74 -4.94
C PRO A 22 -10.87 28.59 -5.17
N THR A 23 -9.67 28.90 -5.63
CA THR A 23 -8.59 27.94 -5.80
C THR A 23 -7.74 27.92 -4.55
N PHE A 24 -7.51 26.74 -4.00
CA PHE A 24 -6.66 26.52 -2.81
C PHE A 24 -5.36 25.87 -3.27
N ASP A 25 -4.49 26.65 -3.95
CA ASP A 25 -3.16 26.19 -4.38
C ASP A 25 -2.21 26.24 -3.17
N PRO A 26 -1.62 25.12 -2.73
CA PRO A 26 -0.65 25.12 -1.64
C PRO A 26 0.55 26.06 -1.88
N ASN A 27 0.85 26.39 -3.14
CA ASN A 27 1.89 27.37 -3.47
C ASN A 27 1.61 28.78 -2.96
N ASP A 28 0.36 29.12 -2.66
CA ASP A 28 -0.04 30.45 -2.18
C ASP A 28 0.01 30.56 -0.63
N TYR A 29 0.31 29.44 0.05
CA TYR A 29 0.39 29.39 1.51
C TYR A 29 1.84 29.53 2.01
N LYS A 30 2.01 29.83 3.30
CA LYS A 30 3.30 29.98 3.98
C LYS A 30 3.55 28.85 4.98
N GLY A 31 4.79 28.62 5.34
CA GLY A 31 5.22 27.61 6.29
C GLY A 31 5.98 26.46 5.64
N SER A 32 6.10 25.33 6.36
CA SER A 32 6.66 24.10 5.81
C SER A 32 5.78 23.57 4.68
N ASP A 33 6.33 22.77 3.79
CA ASP A 33 5.58 22.24 2.64
C ASP A 33 4.36 21.43 3.08
N SER A 34 4.49 20.62 4.15
CA SER A 34 3.36 19.89 4.74
C SER A 34 2.29 20.82 5.32
N ALA A 35 2.70 21.87 6.04
CA ALA A 35 1.76 22.83 6.61
C ALA A 35 0.99 23.59 5.51
N ARG A 36 1.66 23.99 4.42
CA ARG A 36 1.03 24.65 3.27
C ARG A 36 -0.07 23.78 2.65
N ILE A 37 0.22 22.51 2.42
CA ILE A 37 -0.74 21.56 1.83
C ILE A 37 -1.91 21.32 2.80
N ASN A 38 -1.64 21.04 4.06
CA ASN A 38 -2.66 20.78 5.06
C ASN A 38 -3.54 22.00 5.33
N GLN A 39 -2.99 23.22 5.29
CA GLN A 39 -3.76 24.44 5.41
C GLN A 39 -4.69 24.65 4.21
N ALA A 40 -4.20 24.41 2.98
CA ALA A 40 -5.04 24.47 1.77
C ALA A 40 -6.23 23.50 1.84
N ILE A 41 -6.00 22.27 2.28
CA ILE A 41 -7.06 21.26 2.50
C ILE A 41 -8.08 21.76 3.53
N THR A 42 -7.59 22.31 4.64
CA THR A 42 -8.43 22.82 5.73
C THR A 42 -9.32 23.96 5.26
N ASP A 43 -8.76 24.91 4.52
CA ASP A 43 -9.49 26.08 4.04
C ASP A 43 -10.48 25.72 2.92
N ALA A 44 -10.10 24.80 2.02
CA ALA A 44 -11.02 24.25 1.02
C ALA A 44 -12.23 23.59 1.71
N LYS A 45 -12.00 22.76 2.71
CA LYS A 45 -13.09 22.11 3.47
C LYS A 45 -13.98 23.12 4.17
N LYS A 46 -13.43 24.15 4.81
CA LYS A 46 -14.20 25.25 5.42
C LYS A 46 -15.06 26.02 4.41
N ALA A 47 -14.53 26.18 3.21
CA ALA A 47 -15.26 26.84 2.11
C ALA A 47 -16.28 25.92 1.41
N GLY A 48 -16.46 24.69 1.86
CA GLY A 48 -17.37 23.71 1.23
C GLY A 48 -16.85 23.14 -0.09
N VAL A 49 -15.56 23.30 -0.38
CA VAL A 49 -14.91 22.74 -1.58
C VAL A 49 -14.40 21.34 -1.25
N SER A 50 -14.81 20.36 -2.07
CA SER A 50 -14.53 18.92 -1.85
C SER A 50 -13.30 18.42 -2.59
N PHE A 51 -12.47 19.30 -3.11
CA PHE A 51 -11.21 18.94 -3.76
C PHE A 51 -10.17 20.04 -3.63
N ILE A 52 -8.90 19.64 -3.70
CA ILE A 52 -7.78 20.55 -3.97
C ILE A 52 -6.91 19.97 -5.07
N ARG A 53 -6.16 20.85 -5.75
CA ARG A 53 -5.16 20.44 -6.73
C ARG A 53 -3.79 20.86 -6.26
N ILE A 54 -2.90 19.87 -6.08
CA ILE A 54 -1.52 20.08 -5.65
C ILE A 54 -0.65 20.04 -6.90
N PHE A 55 -0.22 21.20 -7.36
CA PHE A 55 0.68 21.36 -8.50
C PHE A 55 2.13 21.14 -8.08
N LYS A 56 3.03 21.10 -9.06
CA LYS A 56 4.46 21.20 -8.83
C LYS A 56 4.75 22.37 -7.89
N ARG A 57 5.61 22.15 -6.90
CA ARG A 57 6.02 23.20 -5.99
C ARG A 57 6.76 24.30 -6.77
N LYS A 58 6.39 25.56 -6.55
CA LYS A 58 7.11 26.70 -7.09
C LYS A 58 8.34 26.97 -6.23
N ALA A 59 9.52 27.09 -6.85
CA ALA A 59 10.71 27.56 -6.17
C ALA A 59 10.47 28.98 -5.64
N ASP A 60 11.00 29.26 -4.46
CA ASP A 60 10.91 30.56 -3.82
C ASP A 60 12.28 31.00 -3.26
N SER A 61 12.38 32.22 -2.68
CA SER A 61 13.61 32.74 -2.14
C SER A 61 14.19 31.97 -0.96
N VAL A 62 13.36 31.13 -0.30
CA VAL A 62 13.77 30.31 0.84
C VAL A 62 14.24 28.94 0.36
N SER A 63 13.65 28.43 -0.73
CA SER A 63 13.97 27.09 -1.25
C SER A 63 13.87 27.03 -2.77
N PRO A 64 14.96 26.67 -3.47
CA PRO A 64 14.96 26.49 -4.91
C PRO A 64 14.30 25.19 -5.37
N ARG A 65 13.78 24.35 -4.44
CA ARG A 65 13.19 23.05 -4.78
C ARG A 65 11.90 23.21 -5.58
N GLU A 66 11.72 22.32 -6.52
CA GLU A 66 10.51 22.21 -7.32
C GLU A 66 9.67 20.98 -6.93
N TYR A 67 9.93 20.37 -5.78
CA TYR A 67 9.19 19.26 -5.17
C TYR A 67 8.82 19.59 -3.73
N TRP A 68 7.71 19.03 -3.28
CA TRP A 68 7.21 19.17 -1.92
C TRP A 68 8.01 18.27 -0.98
N LEU A 69 8.63 18.84 0.06
CA LEU A 69 9.36 18.11 1.10
C LEU A 69 8.49 17.99 2.34
N LEU A 70 8.07 16.79 2.65
CA LEU A 70 7.12 16.51 3.72
C LEU A 70 7.85 16.18 5.02
N ASP A 71 7.60 16.95 6.06
CA ASP A 71 8.05 16.69 7.43
C ASP A 71 6.99 15.97 8.27
N GLU A 72 5.74 15.99 7.83
CA GLU A 72 4.57 15.34 8.40
C GLU A 72 3.59 14.93 7.29
N ALA A 73 2.62 14.09 7.62
CA ALA A 73 1.67 13.59 6.65
C ALA A 73 0.72 14.67 6.12
N ILE A 74 0.29 14.49 4.87
CA ILE A 74 -0.90 15.16 4.32
C ILE A 74 -2.14 14.45 4.87
N ILE A 75 -3.02 15.19 5.51
CA ILE A 75 -4.21 14.68 6.19
C ILE A 75 -5.44 14.89 5.30
N VAL A 76 -6.05 13.79 4.86
CA VAL A 76 -7.21 13.85 3.97
C VAL A 76 -8.51 13.61 4.74
N PRO A 77 -9.37 14.62 4.86
CA PRO A 77 -10.66 14.48 5.53
C PRO A 77 -11.70 13.76 4.64
N ASP A 78 -12.83 13.43 5.21
CA ASP A 78 -13.98 12.93 4.48
C ASP A 78 -14.48 13.92 3.41
N ASN A 79 -15.07 13.40 2.35
CA ASN A 79 -15.56 14.17 1.20
C ASN A 79 -14.49 15.06 0.58
N MET A 80 -13.28 14.52 0.39
CA MET A 80 -12.16 15.27 -0.17
C MET A 80 -11.44 14.46 -1.25
N THR A 81 -11.19 15.11 -2.39
CA THR A 81 -10.33 14.62 -3.46
C THR A 81 -9.04 15.42 -3.52
N LEU A 82 -7.90 14.74 -3.42
CA LEU A 82 -6.59 15.31 -3.71
C LEU A 82 -6.22 15.00 -5.15
N TYR A 83 -6.17 15.99 -6.01
CA TYR A 83 -5.55 15.88 -7.33
C TYR A 83 -4.08 16.27 -7.22
N LEU A 84 -3.20 15.30 -7.43
CA LEU A 84 -1.75 15.50 -7.50
C LEU A 84 -1.39 15.72 -8.97
N ASN A 85 -0.97 16.92 -9.35
CA ASN A 85 -0.78 17.27 -10.75
C ASN A 85 0.69 17.52 -11.08
N ASN A 86 1.30 16.61 -11.86
CA ASN A 86 2.69 16.73 -12.29
C ASN A 86 3.63 17.15 -11.16
N CYS A 87 3.53 16.52 -10.01
CA CYS A 87 4.25 16.91 -8.81
C CYS A 87 4.97 15.72 -8.15
N LYS A 88 5.97 16.06 -7.36
CA LYS A 88 6.71 15.10 -6.52
C LYS A 88 6.55 15.48 -5.07
N LEU A 89 6.13 14.49 -4.27
CA LEU A 89 6.11 14.54 -2.81
C LEU A 89 7.27 13.69 -2.32
N LYS A 90 8.17 14.26 -1.52
CA LYS A 90 9.31 13.55 -0.94
C LYS A 90 9.26 13.64 0.57
N LEU A 91 9.45 12.52 1.27
CA LEU A 91 9.63 12.56 2.71
C LEU A 91 10.98 13.16 3.05
N SER A 92 11.03 14.06 4.02
CA SER A 92 12.30 14.52 4.59
C SER A 92 12.91 13.44 5.49
N ASP A 93 14.21 13.52 5.73
CA ASP A 93 14.89 12.60 6.65
C ASP A 93 14.44 12.75 8.11
N GLN A 94 13.74 13.83 8.42
CA GLN A 94 13.13 14.07 9.73
C GLN A 94 11.66 13.68 9.80
N CYS A 95 11.04 13.37 8.67
CA CYS A 95 9.64 12.99 8.62
C CYS A 95 9.41 11.66 9.35
N ARG A 96 8.44 11.65 10.26
CA ARG A 96 8.07 10.50 11.08
C ARG A 96 6.62 10.13 10.89
N ASP A 97 6.16 10.32 9.69
CA ASP A 97 4.76 10.18 9.34
C ASP A 97 4.61 9.60 7.92
N ASN A 98 3.40 9.29 7.54
CA ASN A 98 3.02 8.83 6.22
C ASN A 98 3.27 9.94 5.16
N PHE A 99 3.24 9.62 3.88
CA PHE A 99 3.02 10.67 2.86
C PHE A 99 1.62 11.25 3.01
N ILE A 100 0.62 10.37 3.06
CA ILE A 100 -0.80 10.74 3.11
C ILE A 100 -1.52 9.76 4.03
N ARG A 101 -2.41 10.26 4.88
CA ARG A 101 -3.33 9.39 5.62
C ARG A 101 -4.73 9.97 5.74
N SER A 102 -5.68 9.10 6.00
CA SER A 102 -7.06 9.52 6.30
C SER A 102 -7.13 10.25 7.65
N ALA A 103 -7.94 11.29 7.73
CA ALA A 103 -7.98 12.20 8.88
C ALA A 103 -8.45 11.56 10.20
N ASN A 104 -9.13 10.43 10.13
CA ASN A 104 -9.53 9.67 11.32
C ASN A 104 -8.38 8.89 11.95
N CYS A 105 -7.24 8.71 11.25
CA CYS A 105 -6.02 8.10 11.77
C CYS A 105 -5.26 9.08 12.67
N VAL A 106 -5.54 9.04 13.95
CA VAL A 106 -4.90 9.89 14.97
C VAL A 106 -4.26 9.02 16.05
N PRO A 107 -3.01 9.29 16.47
CA PRO A 107 -2.37 8.53 17.54
C PRO A 107 -3.24 8.40 18.78
N GLY A 108 -3.41 7.16 19.29
CA GLY A 108 -4.15 6.89 20.52
C GLY A 108 -5.68 6.98 20.43
N LYS A 109 -6.25 7.18 19.24
CA LYS A 109 -7.71 7.16 19.06
C LYS A 109 -8.23 5.72 19.15
N LEU A 110 -9.08 5.42 20.12
CA LEU A 110 -9.59 4.06 20.40
C LEU A 110 -10.63 3.61 19.36
N GLU A 111 -11.59 4.48 19.05
CA GLU A 111 -12.65 4.21 18.11
C GLU A 111 -12.55 5.16 16.93
N LEU A 112 -12.67 4.61 15.74
CA LEU A 112 -12.57 5.37 14.51
C LEU A 112 -13.94 5.61 13.91
N ASP A 113 -14.22 6.86 13.58
CA ASP A 113 -15.34 7.19 12.73
C ASP A 113 -15.09 6.71 11.30
N VAL A 114 -16.10 6.18 10.66
CA VAL A 114 -16.06 5.90 9.22
C VAL A 114 -16.09 7.22 8.47
N ILE A 115 -15.07 7.48 7.67
CA ILE A 115 -15.07 8.60 6.72
C ILE A 115 -15.34 8.10 5.31
N ARG A 116 -15.86 8.98 4.42
CA ARG A 116 -16.32 8.61 3.08
C ARG A 116 -15.81 9.56 2.01
N ASN A 117 -15.87 9.09 0.76
CA ASN A 117 -15.50 9.89 -0.42
C ASN A 117 -14.10 10.50 -0.27
N VAL A 118 -13.09 9.66 -0.09
CA VAL A 118 -11.69 10.08 0.05
C VAL A 118 -10.91 9.59 -1.16
N HIS A 119 -10.41 10.52 -1.95
CA HIS A 119 -9.74 10.17 -3.19
C HIS A 119 -8.37 10.83 -3.30
N ILE A 120 -7.39 10.06 -3.80
CA ILE A 120 -6.06 10.53 -4.18
C ILE A 120 -5.88 10.17 -5.66
N ILE A 121 -5.79 11.16 -6.52
CA ILE A 121 -5.77 10.98 -7.97
C ILE A 121 -4.57 11.70 -8.55
N GLY A 122 -3.66 10.94 -9.16
CA GLY A 122 -2.55 11.50 -9.91
C GLY A 122 -2.99 11.96 -11.31
N GLU A 123 -2.52 13.13 -11.72
CA GLU A 123 -2.66 13.69 -13.05
C GLU A 123 -1.26 13.91 -13.66
N GLY A 124 -0.93 13.22 -14.74
CA GLY A 124 0.38 13.25 -15.35
C GLY A 124 1.45 12.50 -14.54
N ASN A 125 2.63 13.06 -14.40
CA ASN A 125 3.74 12.42 -13.66
C ASN A 125 3.69 12.78 -12.18
N VAL A 126 3.28 11.82 -11.35
CA VAL A 126 3.18 12.00 -9.89
C VAL A 126 4.07 10.99 -9.19
N ILE A 127 4.99 11.49 -8.37
CA ILE A 127 5.98 10.68 -7.66
C ILE A 127 5.86 10.91 -6.16
N LEU A 128 5.71 9.83 -5.40
CA LEU A 128 5.86 9.79 -3.95
C LEU A 128 7.19 9.09 -3.63
N GLU A 129 8.17 9.84 -3.14
CA GLU A 129 9.53 9.34 -2.90
C GLU A 129 9.86 9.34 -1.40
N GLY A 130 10.33 8.21 -0.91
CA GLY A 130 10.82 8.08 0.47
C GLY A 130 12.02 8.98 0.77
N ALA A 131 12.36 9.10 2.04
CA ALA A 131 13.51 9.88 2.49
C ALA A 131 14.84 9.29 2.00
N ASP A 132 15.89 10.10 1.94
CA ASP A 132 17.22 9.64 1.59
C ASP A 132 17.79 8.72 2.69
N HIS A 133 17.52 9.06 3.95
CA HIS A 133 17.85 8.25 5.12
C HIS A 133 16.57 7.61 5.67
N PRO A 134 16.27 6.37 5.25
CA PRO A 134 15.03 5.71 5.61
C PRO A 134 14.96 5.39 7.09
N ARG A 135 13.78 5.46 7.65
CA ARG A 135 13.46 5.08 9.02
C ARG A 135 13.46 3.57 9.20
N ALA A 136 13.18 3.12 10.42
CA ALA A 136 12.86 1.74 10.70
C ALA A 136 11.72 1.25 9.80
N THR A 137 11.76 -0.03 9.45
CA THR A 137 10.68 -0.64 8.70
C THR A 137 9.39 -0.67 9.52
N GLY A 138 8.26 -0.89 8.86
CA GLY A 138 6.97 -0.93 9.52
C GLY A 138 6.79 -2.00 10.58
N ASP A 139 7.49 -3.11 10.49
CA ASP A 139 7.39 -4.20 11.45
C ASP A 139 8.14 -3.86 12.74
N GLY A 140 7.43 -3.77 13.87
CA GLY A 140 7.96 -3.31 15.15
C GLY A 140 9.21 -4.03 15.68
N GLY A 141 9.54 -5.19 15.15
CA GLY A 141 10.79 -5.91 15.45
C GLY A 141 11.86 -5.82 14.38
N LYS A 142 11.55 -5.26 13.19
CA LYS A 142 12.46 -5.21 12.06
C LYS A 142 13.05 -3.81 11.91
N THR A 143 14.34 -3.76 11.64
CA THR A 143 15.09 -2.53 11.43
C THR A 143 15.88 -2.65 10.13
N LEU A 144 16.18 -1.52 9.50
CA LEU A 144 17.14 -1.51 8.40
C LEU A 144 18.52 -1.99 8.84
N GLY A 145 19.32 -2.50 7.89
CA GLY A 145 20.68 -2.92 8.14
C GLY A 145 21.55 -1.81 8.75
N VAL A 146 21.37 -0.58 8.29
CA VAL A 146 21.98 0.63 8.87
C VAL A 146 21.74 0.73 10.38
N GLN A 147 20.51 0.53 10.80
CA GLN A 147 20.15 0.59 12.21
C GLN A 147 20.72 -0.57 13.04
N LYS A 148 20.74 -1.77 12.44
CA LYS A 148 21.43 -2.92 13.05
C LYS A 148 22.89 -2.63 13.26
N ARG A 149 23.57 -2.06 12.25
CA ARG A 149 24.96 -1.63 12.36
C ARG A 149 25.14 -0.60 13.46
N GLN A 150 24.28 0.39 13.55
CA GLN A 150 24.30 1.41 14.61
C GLN A 150 24.04 0.81 16.00
N ALA A 151 23.18 -0.20 16.09
CA ALA A 151 22.98 -0.95 17.33
C ALA A 151 24.25 -1.71 17.78
N TYR A 152 25.11 -2.11 16.82
CA TYR A 152 26.42 -2.68 17.12
C TYR A 152 27.48 -1.64 17.54
N ILE A 153 27.26 -0.37 17.23
CA ILE A 153 28.09 0.73 17.73
C ILE A 153 27.63 1.14 19.15
N LYS A 154 27.21 0.18 19.95
CA LYS A 154 26.75 0.40 21.34
C LYS A 154 27.80 1.12 22.23
N ASP A 155 29.05 1.06 21.87
CA ASP A 155 30.18 1.57 22.66
C ASP A 155 30.65 2.96 22.23
N THR A 156 30.02 3.62 21.28
CA THR A 156 30.38 4.99 20.99
C THR A 156 29.60 5.95 21.89
N ALA A 157 30.36 6.79 22.60
CA ALA A 157 29.82 7.91 23.35
C ALA A 157 29.05 8.92 22.46
N ASP A 158 29.10 8.78 21.15
CA ASP A 158 28.43 9.61 20.17
C ASP A 158 26.99 9.13 19.95
N THR A 159 26.10 9.57 20.82
CA THR A 159 24.66 9.27 20.76
C THR A 159 24.01 9.82 19.49
N THR A 160 24.60 10.81 18.81
CA THR A 160 24.04 11.37 17.57
C THR A 160 24.08 10.36 16.43
N LYS A 161 25.05 9.44 16.41
CA LYS A 161 25.12 8.35 15.42
C LYS A 161 24.07 7.26 15.62
N ARG A 162 23.46 7.18 16.81
CA ARG A 162 22.41 6.20 17.11
C ARG A 162 21.02 6.67 16.69
N MET A 163 20.87 7.94 16.35
CA MET A 163 19.60 8.62 16.26
C MET A 163 19.33 9.24 14.89
N THR A 164 20.11 8.85 13.89
CA THR A 164 20.11 9.52 12.60
C THR A 164 18.84 9.25 11.78
N TYR A 165 18.15 8.12 12.00
CA TYR A 165 17.05 7.69 11.15
C TYR A 165 15.86 7.22 11.96
N GLY A 166 14.70 7.75 11.70
CA GLY A 166 13.43 7.19 12.14
C GLY A 166 12.63 7.94 13.17
N THR A 167 11.53 7.33 13.53
CA THR A 167 10.42 7.94 14.24
C THR A 167 10.76 8.48 15.61
N ASP A 168 11.68 7.84 16.30
CA ASP A 168 12.07 8.19 17.66
C ASP A 168 13.51 8.67 17.73
N ALA A 169 14.07 9.12 16.59
CA ALA A 169 15.37 9.77 16.55
C ALA A 169 15.36 10.97 17.51
N GLY A 170 16.33 11.06 18.40
CA GLY A 170 16.43 12.13 19.39
C GLY A 170 16.09 11.71 20.81
N LYS A 171 15.60 10.51 21.05
CA LYS A 171 15.42 9.99 22.40
C LYS A 171 16.59 9.06 22.75
N GLU A 172 17.32 9.44 23.77
CA GLU A 172 18.46 8.66 24.26
C GLU A 172 18.00 7.26 24.70
N GLY A 173 18.73 6.23 24.23
CA GLY A 173 18.44 4.85 24.59
C GLY A 173 17.27 4.18 23.89
N GLU A 174 16.49 4.90 23.08
CA GLU A 174 15.42 4.30 22.30
C GLU A 174 15.91 3.82 20.94
N HIS A 175 15.60 2.56 20.63
CA HIS A 175 15.75 2.03 19.28
C HIS A 175 14.60 2.54 18.41
N GLN A 176 14.93 2.92 17.19
CA GLN A 176 13.92 3.22 16.20
C GLN A 176 13.12 1.96 15.89
N LYS A 177 11.87 1.96 16.32
CA LYS A 177 10.91 0.91 15.98
C LYS A 177 10.03 1.40 14.85
N GLY A 178 9.79 0.52 13.87
CA GLY A 178 8.77 0.78 12.88
C GLY A 178 7.38 0.79 13.52
N ASP A 179 6.54 1.65 13.01
CA ASP A 179 5.11 1.65 13.31
C ASP A 179 4.31 2.10 12.08
N TRP A 180 2.97 2.18 12.22
CA TRP A 180 2.06 2.55 11.14
C TRP A 180 2.40 3.90 10.47
N ARG A 181 3.14 4.79 11.13
CA ARG A 181 3.59 6.06 10.53
C ARG A 181 4.67 5.87 9.47
N ASN A 182 5.27 4.69 9.37
CA ASN A 182 6.22 4.37 8.31
C ASN A 182 5.55 3.94 6.99
N ILE A 183 4.26 3.63 7.01
CA ILE A 183 3.47 3.30 5.83
C ILE A 183 3.40 4.51 4.89
N GLY A 184 3.48 4.28 3.58
CA GLY A 184 3.43 5.36 2.60
C GLY A 184 2.07 6.07 2.62
N ILE A 185 1.00 5.37 2.23
CA ILE A 185 -0.39 5.85 2.30
C ILE A 185 -1.17 4.95 3.25
N LEU A 186 -1.82 5.54 4.25
CA LEU A 186 -2.61 4.80 5.24
C LEU A 186 -4.06 5.26 5.24
N PHE A 187 -4.98 4.36 4.92
CA PHE A 187 -6.41 4.54 5.11
C PHE A 187 -6.94 3.53 6.12
N ALA A 188 -7.73 4.00 7.07
CA ALA A 188 -8.41 3.15 8.03
C ALA A 188 -9.88 3.56 8.15
N TYR A 189 -10.81 2.60 8.11
CA TYR A 189 -12.26 2.85 8.14
C TYR A 189 -12.72 3.87 7.11
N VAL A 190 -12.17 3.78 5.88
CA VAL A 190 -12.58 4.62 4.75
C VAL A 190 -13.53 3.85 3.85
N GLN A 191 -14.65 4.46 3.50
CA GLN A 191 -15.64 3.93 2.59
C GLN A 191 -15.77 4.84 1.37
N ASP A 192 -15.95 4.26 0.17
CA ASP A 192 -16.01 4.99 -1.09
C ASP A 192 -14.72 5.79 -1.34
N PHE A 193 -13.65 5.09 -1.70
CA PHE A 193 -12.33 5.70 -1.88
C PHE A 193 -11.67 5.31 -3.21
N SER A 194 -10.68 6.11 -3.60
CA SER A 194 -9.75 5.72 -4.66
C SER A 194 -8.33 6.23 -4.42
N ILE A 195 -7.34 5.43 -4.85
CA ILE A 195 -5.92 5.79 -4.91
C ILE A 195 -5.47 5.41 -6.31
N GLU A 196 -5.15 6.41 -7.15
CA GLU A 196 -4.97 6.19 -8.59
C GLU A 196 -3.79 6.99 -9.18
N ASN A 197 -3.11 6.39 -10.17
CA ASN A 197 -2.10 7.03 -11.02
C ASN A 197 -0.91 7.61 -10.24
N LEU A 198 -0.24 6.78 -9.45
CA LEU A 198 0.91 7.18 -8.64
C LEU A 198 2.13 6.32 -8.97
N LYS A 199 3.30 6.94 -8.91
CA LYS A 199 4.57 6.25 -8.83
C LYS A 199 5.11 6.37 -7.41
N MET A 200 5.37 5.25 -6.75
CA MET A 200 5.94 5.18 -5.42
C MET A 200 7.39 4.69 -5.49
N VAL A 201 8.29 5.44 -4.89
CA VAL A 201 9.74 5.19 -5.01
C VAL A 201 10.36 5.11 -3.63
N ASN A 202 11.04 4.01 -3.34
CA ASN A 202 11.79 3.80 -2.10
C ASN A 202 10.97 4.11 -0.84
N THR A 203 9.80 3.52 -0.74
CA THR A 203 9.00 3.57 0.48
C THR A 203 9.72 2.92 1.65
N HIS A 204 9.44 3.34 2.87
CA HIS A 204 10.14 2.83 4.05
C HIS A 204 9.59 1.53 4.57
N CYS A 205 8.32 1.28 4.26
CA CYS A 205 7.52 0.17 4.71
C CYS A 205 6.52 -0.14 3.60
N TRP A 206 5.35 -0.62 3.92
CA TRP A 206 4.28 -0.83 2.96
C TRP A 206 3.93 0.47 2.22
N GLY A 207 3.83 0.38 0.90
CA GLY A 207 3.52 1.55 0.09
C GLY A 207 2.12 2.08 0.37
N ILE A 208 1.10 1.21 0.31
CA ILE A 208 -0.29 1.54 0.58
C ILE A 208 -0.85 0.52 1.55
N SER A 209 -1.41 0.95 2.67
CA SER A 209 -2.09 0.07 3.62
C SER A 209 -3.52 0.50 3.87
N LEU A 210 -4.44 -0.44 3.77
CA LEU A 210 -5.87 -0.26 3.95
C LEU A 210 -6.34 -1.15 5.12
N GLU A 211 -7.01 -0.56 6.10
CA GLU A 211 -7.53 -1.28 7.27
C GLU A 211 -9.02 -0.99 7.43
N PHE A 212 -9.88 -2.01 7.46
CA PHE A 212 -11.35 -1.85 7.50
C PHE A 212 -11.93 -0.95 6.41
N CYS A 213 -11.25 -0.85 5.26
CA CYS A 213 -11.69 -0.05 4.13
C CYS A 213 -12.70 -0.82 3.26
N ARG A 214 -13.64 -0.09 2.65
CA ARG A 214 -14.75 -0.70 1.89
C ARG A 214 -15.10 0.11 0.65
N LYS A 215 -15.57 -0.58 -0.40
CA LYS A 215 -16.05 0.04 -1.64
C LYS A 215 -15.02 1.00 -2.24
N GLY A 216 -13.87 0.46 -2.58
CA GLY A 216 -12.79 1.30 -3.06
C GLY A 216 -11.99 0.69 -4.19
N LYS A 217 -11.04 1.47 -4.69
CA LYS A 217 -10.11 1.01 -5.71
C LYS A 217 -8.71 1.57 -5.51
N VAL A 218 -7.73 0.73 -5.82
CA VAL A 218 -6.32 1.08 -5.97
C VAL A 218 -5.93 0.73 -7.40
N ARG A 219 -5.55 1.72 -8.20
CA ARG A 219 -5.37 1.52 -9.63
C ARG A 219 -4.20 2.31 -10.21
N SER A 220 -3.51 1.69 -11.18
CA SER A 220 -2.42 2.33 -11.93
C SER A 220 -1.33 2.86 -10.99
N ILE A 221 -0.81 1.97 -10.14
CA ILE A 221 0.28 2.25 -9.22
C ILE A 221 1.54 1.56 -9.73
N GLU A 222 2.61 2.32 -9.89
CA GLU A 222 3.94 1.81 -10.19
C GLU A 222 4.81 1.88 -8.93
N PHE A 223 5.38 0.74 -8.52
CA PHE A 223 6.37 0.67 -7.43
C PHE A 223 7.78 0.59 -8.00
N GLN A 224 8.68 1.36 -7.42
CA GLN A 224 10.11 1.30 -7.69
C GLN A 224 10.86 1.30 -6.36
N ASP A 225 10.77 0.18 -5.67
CA ASP A 225 11.40 -0.01 -4.37
C ASP A 225 12.59 -0.95 -4.50
N GLU A 226 13.78 -0.40 -4.31
CA GLU A 226 15.01 -1.17 -4.39
C GLU A 226 15.24 -1.97 -3.09
N GLU A 227 15.38 -3.29 -3.21
CA GLU A 227 15.76 -4.15 -2.06
C GLU A 227 17.05 -3.67 -1.41
N TRP A 228 17.98 -3.21 -2.23
CA TRP A 228 19.29 -2.74 -1.81
C TRP A 228 19.48 -1.27 -2.17
N ARG A 229 19.75 -0.46 -1.18
CA ARG A 229 20.05 0.96 -1.35
C ARG A 229 21.48 1.25 -0.90
N VAL A 230 22.09 2.29 -1.45
CA VAL A 230 23.36 2.85 -0.94
C VAL A 230 23.00 4.04 -0.06
N ILE A 231 23.24 3.92 1.24
CA ILE A 231 22.98 4.95 2.24
C ILE A 231 24.33 5.29 2.89
N ASP A 232 24.74 6.53 2.80
CA ASP A 232 26.05 7.01 3.30
C ASP A 232 27.23 6.15 2.79
N GLY A 233 27.19 5.75 1.51
CA GLY A 233 28.22 4.93 0.89
C GLY A 233 28.19 3.43 1.25
N VAL A 234 27.21 2.99 2.05
CA VAL A 234 27.07 1.60 2.45
C VAL A 234 25.85 0.98 1.79
N LYS A 235 26.04 -0.20 1.19
CA LYS A 235 24.94 -0.98 0.60
C LYS A 235 24.13 -1.63 1.71
N GLU A 236 22.88 -1.22 1.83
CA GLU A 236 21.96 -1.69 2.87
C GLU A 236 20.71 -2.33 2.26
N ARG A 237 20.18 -3.34 2.91
CA ARG A 237 18.95 -4.00 2.51
C ARG A 237 17.75 -3.36 3.21
N SER A 238 16.78 -2.96 2.45
CA SER A 238 15.46 -2.55 2.96
C SER A 238 14.56 -3.76 3.14
N LEU A 239 13.77 -3.78 4.20
CA LEU A 239 12.85 -4.86 4.53
C LEU A 239 11.43 -4.33 4.63
N ASN A 240 10.43 -5.21 4.48
CA ASN A 240 9.00 -4.86 4.59
C ASN A 240 8.54 -3.74 3.67
N MET A 241 9.04 -3.70 2.47
CA MET A 241 8.58 -2.77 1.46
C MET A 241 7.58 -3.47 0.54
N ASP A 242 6.40 -3.79 1.08
CA ASP A 242 5.28 -4.31 0.32
C ASP A 242 4.65 -3.18 -0.50
N GLY A 243 3.98 -3.52 -1.59
CA GLY A 243 3.32 -2.51 -2.42
C GLY A 243 1.94 -2.13 -1.88
N VAL A 244 0.96 -2.99 -2.09
CA VAL A 244 -0.42 -2.76 -1.64
C VAL A 244 -0.83 -3.79 -0.60
N ASP A 245 -1.13 -3.32 0.60
CA ASP A 245 -1.62 -4.14 1.70
C ASP A 245 -3.11 -3.90 1.96
N LEU A 246 -3.92 -4.94 1.78
CA LEU A 246 -5.25 -4.99 2.36
C LEU A 246 -5.17 -5.75 3.68
N ARG A 247 -5.45 -5.04 4.75
CA ARG A 247 -5.46 -5.62 6.09
C ARG A 247 -6.87 -6.12 6.45
N HIS A 248 -7.03 -6.60 7.66
CA HIS A 248 -8.29 -7.10 8.17
C HIS A 248 -9.47 -6.14 7.97
N GLY A 249 -10.66 -6.68 7.76
CA GLY A 249 -11.91 -5.96 7.60
C GLY A 249 -12.10 -5.25 6.25
N CYS A 250 -11.17 -5.42 5.31
CA CYS A 250 -11.27 -4.85 3.97
C CYS A 250 -12.22 -5.67 3.09
N ARG A 251 -13.12 -5.00 2.35
CA ARG A 251 -14.07 -5.66 1.45
C ARG A 251 -14.58 -4.78 0.32
N ASP A 252 -15.05 -5.40 -0.76
CA ASP A 252 -15.57 -4.72 -1.95
C ASP A 252 -14.52 -3.79 -2.59
N ILE A 253 -13.32 -4.31 -2.85
CA ILE A 253 -12.16 -3.53 -3.34
C ILE A 253 -11.65 -4.07 -4.66
N LEU A 254 -11.36 -3.16 -5.58
CA LEU A 254 -10.64 -3.41 -6.82
C LEU A 254 -9.18 -2.97 -6.68
N ILE A 255 -8.25 -3.88 -6.98
CA ILE A 255 -6.82 -3.60 -7.17
C ILE A 255 -6.50 -3.89 -8.63
N GLU A 256 -6.07 -2.87 -9.39
CA GLU A 256 -5.91 -2.98 -10.84
C GLU A 256 -4.69 -2.22 -11.35
N ASP A 257 -4.05 -2.76 -12.40
CA ASP A 257 -2.90 -2.10 -13.05
C ASP A 257 -1.76 -1.78 -12.05
N ILE A 258 -1.37 -2.76 -11.25
CA ILE A 258 -0.23 -2.63 -10.34
C ILE A 258 1.03 -3.12 -11.04
N SER A 259 2.09 -2.34 -10.99
CA SER A 259 3.33 -2.66 -11.70
C SER A 259 4.60 -2.33 -10.92
N GLY A 260 5.72 -2.87 -11.39
CA GLY A 260 7.06 -2.52 -10.91
C GLY A 260 7.66 -3.54 -9.95
N CYS A 261 8.43 -3.03 -9.00
CA CYS A 261 9.21 -3.84 -8.06
C CYS A 261 9.04 -3.34 -6.63
N THR A 262 8.89 -4.27 -5.71
CA THR A 262 8.85 -4.00 -4.26
C THR A 262 9.94 -4.76 -3.53
N GLY A 263 10.29 -4.33 -2.34
CA GLY A 263 11.29 -5.03 -1.52
C GLY A 263 10.76 -6.28 -0.82
N ASP A 264 9.44 -6.37 -0.63
CA ASP A 264 8.74 -7.56 -0.10
C ASP A 264 7.60 -7.93 -1.07
N ASP A 265 6.40 -8.28 -0.64
CA ASP A 265 5.30 -8.68 -1.51
C ASP A 265 4.77 -7.48 -2.34
N LEU A 266 4.46 -7.67 -3.62
CA LEU A 266 3.90 -6.59 -4.43
C LEU A 266 2.46 -6.26 -4.03
N ILE A 267 1.67 -7.29 -3.71
CA ILE A 267 0.32 -7.16 -3.16
C ILE A 267 0.16 -8.17 -2.04
N ALA A 268 -0.29 -7.72 -0.87
CA ALA A 268 -0.56 -8.61 0.26
C ALA A 268 -1.98 -8.38 0.82
N LEU A 269 -2.77 -9.44 0.91
CA LEU A 269 -4.01 -9.46 1.65
C LEU A 269 -3.77 -10.19 2.97
N THR A 270 -3.81 -9.44 4.08
CA THR A 270 -3.40 -9.97 5.39
C THR A 270 -4.49 -9.79 6.43
N ALA A 271 -5.41 -10.75 6.50
CA ALA A 271 -6.48 -10.79 7.51
C ALA A 271 -5.95 -11.33 8.85
N ILE A 272 -5.02 -10.59 9.45
CA ILE A 272 -4.41 -10.89 10.74
C ILE A 272 -4.96 -9.88 11.75
N ALA A 273 -5.99 -10.27 12.48
CA ALA A 273 -6.57 -9.45 13.53
C ALA A 273 -5.71 -9.53 14.80
N SER A 274 -5.05 -8.46 15.14
CA SER A 274 -4.41 -8.35 16.47
C SER A 274 -5.46 -8.37 17.58
N PRO A 275 -5.12 -8.84 18.79
CA PRO A 275 -6.02 -8.68 19.94
C PRO A 275 -6.48 -7.22 20.08
N PRO A 276 -7.70 -6.99 20.62
CA PRO A 276 -8.18 -5.64 20.86
C PRO A 276 -7.19 -4.84 21.72
N ARG A 277 -6.80 -3.69 21.21
CA ARG A 277 -5.89 -2.75 21.85
C ARG A 277 -6.27 -1.33 21.43
N GLU A 278 -5.60 -0.33 21.91
CA GLU A 278 -5.75 1.04 21.43
C GLU A 278 -5.36 1.12 19.94
N SER A 279 -6.29 1.61 19.12
CA SER A 279 -5.98 1.98 17.73
C SER A 279 -4.99 3.14 17.72
N GLY A 280 -4.16 3.19 16.69
CA GLY A 280 -3.15 4.23 16.55
C GLY A 280 -2.02 4.19 17.57
N LYS A 281 -1.86 3.07 18.29
CA LYS A 281 -0.77 2.91 19.26
C LYS A 281 0.58 3.01 18.55
N ILE A 282 1.41 3.91 19.02
CA ILE A 282 2.78 4.07 18.51
C ILE A 282 3.60 2.78 18.79
N GLY A 283 4.43 2.37 17.85
CA GLY A 283 5.21 1.13 17.91
C GLY A 283 4.45 -0.09 17.41
N SER A 284 3.29 0.09 16.77
CA SER A 284 2.54 -0.95 16.07
C SER A 284 2.48 -0.67 14.57
N THR A 285 2.74 -1.68 13.77
CA THR A 285 2.60 -1.62 12.31
C THR A 285 1.15 -1.52 11.85
N GLN A 286 0.23 -2.14 12.59
CA GLN A 286 -1.19 -1.98 12.36
C GLN A 286 -1.69 -0.76 13.13
N TYR A 287 -2.44 0.08 12.43
CA TYR A 287 -3.13 1.19 13.05
C TYR A 287 -4.35 0.71 13.84
N CYS A 288 -5.20 -0.12 13.22
CA CYS A 288 -6.40 -0.66 13.85
C CYS A 288 -6.12 -1.94 14.63
N SER A 289 -6.79 -2.11 15.74
CA SER A 289 -6.94 -3.40 16.39
C SER A 289 -7.95 -4.27 15.65
N GLY A 290 -7.90 -5.58 15.84
CA GLY A 290 -8.96 -6.48 15.40
C GLY A 290 -10.31 -6.09 16.03
N HIS A 291 -11.37 -6.22 15.25
CA HIS A 291 -12.73 -5.99 15.73
C HIS A 291 -13.17 -7.11 16.68
N LYS A 292 -14.00 -6.78 17.67
CA LYS A 292 -14.51 -7.75 18.65
C LYS A 292 -15.36 -8.85 18.02
N ASP A 293 -16.17 -8.50 17.01
CA ASP A 293 -16.82 -9.48 16.14
C ASP A 293 -15.79 -10.01 15.14
N PRO A 294 -15.44 -11.32 15.18
CA PRO A 294 -14.46 -11.90 14.28
C PRO A 294 -14.82 -11.74 12.80
N ARG A 295 -16.12 -11.66 12.47
CA ARG A 295 -16.59 -11.54 11.08
C ARG A 295 -16.34 -10.17 10.47
N GLU A 296 -16.21 -9.14 11.28
CA GLU A 296 -15.80 -7.80 10.82
C GLU A 296 -14.32 -7.75 10.41
N ASN A 297 -13.51 -8.71 10.82
CA ASN A 297 -12.11 -8.84 10.42
C ASN A 297 -11.92 -9.59 9.09
N ASP A 298 -12.95 -10.20 8.55
CA ASP A 298 -12.89 -10.95 7.31
C ASP A 298 -12.50 -10.05 6.12
N VAL A 299 -11.75 -10.62 5.17
CA VAL A 299 -11.39 -9.95 3.90
C VAL A 299 -12.10 -10.68 2.77
N PHE A 300 -12.91 -9.98 1.99
CA PHE A 300 -13.69 -10.62 0.94
C PHE A 300 -14.16 -9.67 -0.16
N HIS A 301 -14.67 -10.23 -1.27
CA HIS A 301 -15.08 -9.49 -2.47
C HIS A 301 -13.97 -8.58 -2.98
N VAL A 302 -12.78 -9.13 -3.13
CA VAL A 302 -11.62 -8.41 -3.68
C VAL A 302 -11.32 -8.92 -5.08
N MET A 303 -11.18 -8.01 -6.01
CA MET A 303 -10.73 -8.29 -7.37
C MET A 303 -9.34 -7.70 -7.55
N ILE A 304 -8.39 -8.54 -7.98
CA ILE A 304 -7.02 -8.15 -8.34
C ILE A 304 -6.84 -8.48 -9.81
N ARG A 305 -6.47 -7.51 -10.63
CA ARG A 305 -6.27 -7.75 -12.06
C ARG A 305 -5.16 -6.94 -12.67
N ASN A 306 -4.60 -7.47 -13.76
CA ASN A 306 -3.57 -6.81 -14.55
C ASN A 306 -2.35 -6.39 -13.71
N VAL A 307 -1.73 -7.35 -13.04
CA VAL A 307 -0.52 -7.16 -12.23
C VAL A 307 0.72 -7.48 -13.05
N ARG A 308 1.69 -6.58 -13.12
CA ARG A 308 2.94 -6.75 -13.88
C ARG A 308 4.13 -6.33 -13.03
N GLY A 309 4.72 -7.26 -12.32
CA GLY A 309 5.81 -6.88 -11.41
C GLY A 309 6.46 -8.07 -10.75
N TYR A 310 7.28 -7.78 -9.77
CA TYR A 310 8.01 -8.80 -9.01
C TYR A 310 8.41 -8.29 -7.62
N SER A 311 8.78 -9.21 -6.74
CA SER A 311 9.40 -8.90 -5.46
C SER A 311 10.92 -8.90 -5.61
N GLY A 312 11.58 -7.76 -5.41
CA GLY A 312 13.04 -7.63 -5.42
C GLY A 312 13.69 -8.43 -4.28
N GLY A 313 13.02 -8.52 -3.14
CA GLY A 313 13.41 -9.34 -1.99
C GLY A 313 13.20 -10.84 -2.17
N LYS A 314 12.70 -11.28 -3.33
CA LYS A 314 12.39 -12.67 -3.65
C LYS A 314 11.28 -13.30 -2.80
N PHE A 315 10.31 -12.50 -2.42
CA PHE A 315 9.09 -12.94 -1.73
C PHE A 315 7.97 -13.29 -2.72
N CYS A 316 6.75 -12.84 -2.49
CA CYS A 316 5.62 -13.16 -3.36
C CYS A 316 5.27 -11.97 -4.27
N ILE A 317 4.69 -12.24 -5.45
CA ILE A 317 4.01 -11.18 -6.19
C ILE A 317 2.68 -10.89 -5.51
N ILE A 318 1.88 -11.93 -5.18
CA ILE A 318 0.64 -11.77 -4.42
C ILE A 318 0.62 -12.75 -3.24
N ARG A 319 0.36 -12.24 -2.05
CA ARG A 319 0.20 -13.02 -0.83
C ARG A 319 -1.23 -12.95 -0.31
N PHE A 320 -1.78 -14.08 0.07
CA PHE A 320 -3.02 -14.20 0.82
C PHE A 320 -2.73 -14.85 2.18
N LEU A 321 -2.97 -14.14 3.25
CA LEU A 321 -2.64 -14.60 4.60
C LEU A 321 -3.74 -14.23 5.58
N ASN A 322 -4.45 -15.22 6.09
CA ASN A 322 -5.38 -15.06 7.19
C ASN A 322 -5.02 -15.99 8.35
N GLN A 323 -5.32 -15.56 9.55
CA GLN A 323 -5.18 -16.36 10.77
C GLN A 323 -6.46 -17.15 11.08
N ALA A 324 -6.32 -18.19 11.91
CA ALA A 324 -7.45 -18.92 12.45
C ALA A 324 -8.48 -17.97 13.08
N GLY A 325 -9.75 -18.16 12.76
CA GLY A 325 -10.85 -17.33 13.20
C GLY A 325 -11.18 -16.16 12.28
N THR A 326 -10.34 -15.82 11.28
CA THR A 326 -10.65 -14.84 10.24
C THR A 326 -10.81 -15.53 8.89
N ARG A 327 -11.77 -15.08 8.10
CA ARG A 327 -12.01 -15.64 6.77
C ARG A 327 -11.45 -14.74 5.67
N MET A 328 -10.97 -15.38 4.62
CA MET A 328 -10.62 -14.72 3.36
C MET A 328 -11.34 -15.45 2.23
N HIS A 329 -12.24 -14.77 1.53
CA HIS A 329 -13.11 -15.47 0.59
C HIS A 329 -13.65 -14.59 -0.53
N HIS A 330 -14.13 -15.24 -1.60
CA HIS A 330 -14.64 -14.55 -2.80
C HIS A 330 -13.60 -13.58 -3.36
N ILE A 331 -12.42 -14.11 -3.63
CA ILE A 331 -11.29 -13.38 -4.19
C ILE A 331 -11.11 -13.76 -5.65
N MET A 332 -11.01 -12.78 -6.51
CA MET A 332 -10.67 -12.98 -7.92
C MET A 332 -9.29 -12.42 -8.22
N VAL A 333 -8.44 -13.21 -8.87
CA VAL A 333 -7.15 -12.77 -9.43
C VAL A 333 -7.15 -13.08 -10.92
N ASP A 334 -6.97 -12.07 -11.74
CA ASP A 334 -6.98 -12.23 -13.19
C ASP A 334 -5.86 -11.44 -13.87
N GLY A 335 -4.93 -12.15 -14.50
CA GLY A 335 -3.81 -11.54 -15.19
C GLY A 335 -2.66 -11.13 -14.28
N VAL A 336 -1.69 -12.03 -14.09
CA VAL A 336 -0.44 -11.76 -13.37
C VAL A 336 0.74 -12.11 -14.27
N MET A 337 1.61 -11.14 -14.50
CA MET A 337 2.84 -11.32 -15.26
C MET A 337 4.06 -11.00 -14.39
N ASP A 338 4.89 -11.99 -14.16
CA ASP A 338 6.19 -11.81 -13.53
C ASP A 338 7.14 -11.11 -14.52
N THR A 339 7.58 -9.92 -14.16
CA THR A 339 8.49 -9.10 -14.98
C THR A 339 9.90 -9.03 -14.39
N SER A 340 10.24 -9.97 -13.51
CA SER A 340 11.56 -10.02 -12.90
C SER A 340 12.68 -10.13 -13.97
N PRO A 341 13.82 -9.46 -13.75
CA PRO A 341 14.94 -9.53 -14.67
C PRO A 341 15.52 -10.94 -14.74
N GLU A 342 16.24 -11.22 -15.82
CA GLU A 342 16.90 -12.51 -16.01
C GLU A 342 17.80 -12.88 -14.83
N GLY A 343 17.71 -14.12 -14.38
CA GLY A 343 18.44 -14.62 -13.21
C GLY A 343 17.83 -14.27 -11.86
N HIS A 344 16.82 -13.41 -11.82
CA HIS A 344 16.02 -13.16 -10.63
C HIS A 344 14.80 -14.12 -10.63
N HIS A 345 14.68 -14.92 -9.58
CA HIS A 345 13.55 -15.82 -9.40
C HIS A 345 12.96 -15.56 -8.01
N GLY A 346 11.80 -14.93 -7.95
CA GLY A 346 11.02 -14.76 -6.73
C GLY A 346 10.60 -16.12 -6.14
N PHE A 347 10.21 -16.13 -4.88
CA PHE A 347 9.78 -17.37 -4.23
C PHE A 347 8.50 -17.91 -4.88
N THR A 348 7.46 -17.09 -4.96
CA THR A 348 6.21 -17.51 -5.60
C THR A 348 5.45 -16.33 -6.22
N THR A 349 4.70 -16.61 -7.27
CA THR A 349 3.80 -15.62 -7.83
C THR A 349 2.60 -15.42 -6.91
N ILE A 350 1.93 -16.51 -6.49
CA ILE A 350 0.80 -16.45 -5.58
C ILE A 350 1.05 -17.38 -4.39
N CYS A 351 1.03 -16.84 -3.19
CA CYS A 351 1.14 -17.59 -1.95
C CYS A 351 -0.19 -17.54 -1.19
N ILE A 352 -0.77 -18.69 -0.89
CA ILE A 352 -1.99 -18.82 -0.08
C ILE A 352 -1.60 -19.38 1.27
N GLY A 353 -1.67 -18.54 2.31
CA GLY A 353 -1.18 -18.85 3.64
C GLY A 353 0.33 -18.65 3.79
N SER A 354 0.84 -18.90 4.97
CA SER A 354 2.29 -18.92 5.22
C SER A 354 2.61 -19.82 6.40
N PRO A 355 3.53 -20.78 6.22
CA PRO A 355 3.95 -21.66 7.30
C PRO A 355 4.75 -20.93 8.40
N HIS A 356 5.24 -19.73 8.14
CA HIS A 356 6.02 -18.94 9.08
C HIS A 356 5.18 -18.27 10.18
N TYR A 357 3.87 -18.09 9.94
CA TYR A 357 2.99 -17.42 10.88
C TYR A 357 2.24 -18.45 11.72
N LYS A 358 2.30 -18.30 13.04
CA LYS A 358 1.52 -19.14 13.97
C LYS A 358 0.02 -18.85 13.81
N GLY A 359 -0.81 -19.87 13.91
CA GLY A 359 -2.25 -19.72 13.85
C GLY A 359 -2.79 -19.60 12.42
N SER A 360 -2.22 -20.37 11.48
CA SER A 360 -2.76 -20.49 10.12
C SER A 360 -4.26 -20.78 10.12
N ALA A 361 -4.95 -20.25 9.10
CA ALA A 361 -6.37 -20.47 8.88
C ALA A 361 -6.73 -21.98 8.87
N ALA A 362 -7.88 -22.30 9.42
CA ALA A 362 -8.45 -23.64 9.36
C ALA A 362 -9.10 -23.92 8.00
N LEU A 363 -9.37 -25.19 7.71
CA LEU A 363 -10.12 -25.56 6.51
C LEU A 363 -11.51 -24.89 6.55
N GLY A 364 -11.88 -24.24 5.43
CA GLY A 364 -13.12 -23.49 5.32
C GLY A 364 -13.03 -22.00 5.73
N GLU A 365 -11.88 -21.53 6.18
CA GLU A 365 -11.64 -20.10 6.42
C GLU A 365 -11.05 -19.39 5.21
N THR A 366 -10.41 -20.12 4.28
CA THR A 366 -9.94 -19.61 2.98
C THR A 366 -10.68 -20.35 1.88
N TYR A 367 -11.56 -19.66 1.14
CA TYR A 367 -12.41 -20.32 0.13
C TYR A 367 -12.93 -19.36 -0.94
N GLY A 368 -13.43 -19.94 -2.05
CA GLY A 368 -14.07 -19.18 -3.12
C GLY A 368 -13.09 -18.31 -3.89
N PHE A 369 -11.86 -18.79 -4.12
CA PHE A 369 -10.87 -18.11 -4.93
C PHE A 369 -11.02 -18.50 -6.39
N HIS A 370 -10.97 -17.52 -7.26
CA HIS A 370 -10.84 -17.70 -8.69
C HIS A 370 -9.54 -17.04 -9.16
N ILE A 371 -8.55 -17.84 -9.52
CA ILE A 371 -7.20 -17.39 -9.89
C ILE A 371 -6.94 -17.83 -11.33
N SER A 372 -6.64 -16.87 -12.22
CA SER A 372 -6.48 -17.15 -13.64
C SER A 372 -5.43 -16.27 -14.35
N ASN A 373 -4.96 -16.77 -15.51
CA ASN A 373 -4.13 -16.04 -16.45
C ASN A 373 -2.78 -15.57 -15.86
N ILE A 374 -1.95 -16.54 -15.45
CA ILE A 374 -0.64 -16.29 -14.85
C ILE A 374 0.47 -16.67 -15.83
N ILE A 375 1.44 -15.79 -16.00
CA ILE A 375 2.71 -16.04 -16.69
C ILE A 375 3.85 -15.72 -15.73
N THR A 376 4.70 -16.71 -15.41
CA THR A 376 5.72 -16.51 -14.37
C THR A 376 6.96 -17.37 -14.55
N ASN A 377 8.07 -16.92 -13.93
CA ASN A 377 9.33 -17.63 -13.79
C ASN A 377 9.78 -17.78 -12.31
N THR A 378 8.90 -17.50 -11.36
CA THR A 378 9.17 -17.71 -9.92
C THR A 378 9.47 -19.19 -9.61
N VAL A 379 10.01 -19.48 -8.45
CA VAL A 379 10.27 -20.87 -8.02
C VAL A 379 8.97 -21.69 -8.05
N TYR A 380 7.87 -21.10 -7.56
CA TYR A 380 6.54 -21.69 -7.62
C TYR A 380 5.55 -20.67 -8.23
N ALA A 381 4.74 -21.08 -9.19
CA ALA A 381 3.68 -20.18 -9.64
C ALA A 381 2.63 -19.99 -8.54
N ILE A 382 2.24 -21.09 -7.87
CA ILE A 382 1.31 -21.05 -6.75
C ILE A 382 1.84 -21.95 -5.62
N ALA A 383 1.88 -21.41 -4.41
CA ALA A 383 2.28 -22.14 -3.21
C ALA A 383 1.19 -22.10 -2.13
N PHE A 384 0.98 -23.22 -1.47
CA PHE A 384 0.00 -23.37 -0.39
C PHE A 384 0.70 -23.51 0.96
N GLY A 385 0.48 -22.54 1.82
CA GLY A 385 0.88 -22.51 3.22
C GLY A 385 -0.31 -22.52 4.18
N ALA A 386 -1.54 -22.68 3.66
CA ALA A 386 -2.79 -22.88 4.41
C ALA A 386 -3.78 -23.69 3.58
N PRO A 387 -4.84 -24.26 4.20
CA PRO A 387 -5.93 -24.92 3.49
C PRO A 387 -6.64 -23.98 2.52
N LEU A 388 -7.16 -24.55 1.41
CA LEU A 388 -8.01 -23.85 0.46
C LEU A 388 -9.23 -24.70 0.12
N LYS A 389 -10.39 -24.08 -0.01
CA LYS A 389 -11.65 -24.76 -0.32
C LYS A 389 -12.41 -24.07 -1.45
N ASP A 390 -13.23 -24.85 -2.19
CA ASP A 390 -14.20 -24.37 -3.18
C ASP A 390 -13.62 -23.32 -4.14
N SER A 391 -12.52 -23.64 -4.83
CA SER A 391 -11.74 -22.66 -5.60
C SER A 391 -11.32 -23.19 -6.95
N VAL A 392 -11.08 -22.29 -7.88
CA VAL A 392 -10.61 -22.59 -9.25
C VAL A 392 -9.30 -21.86 -9.53
N ILE A 393 -8.33 -22.61 -10.04
CA ILE A 393 -7.02 -22.11 -10.49
C ILE A 393 -6.82 -22.54 -11.93
N SER A 394 -6.64 -21.60 -12.85
CA SER A 394 -6.62 -21.91 -14.27
C SER A 394 -5.65 -21.05 -15.07
N ASN A 395 -5.26 -21.56 -16.26
CA ASN A 395 -4.43 -20.84 -17.23
C ASN A 395 -3.11 -20.34 -16.62
N VAL A 396 -2.31 -21.23 -16.07
CA VAL A 396 -1.00 -20.92 -15.51
C VAL A 396 0.08 -21.38 -16.46
N THR A 397 0.91 -20.47 -16.92
CA THR A 397 2.13 -20.71 -17.70
C THR A 397 3.35 -20.44 -16.83
N HIS A 398 4.07 -21.48 -16.49
CA HIS A 398 5.25 -21.41 -15.65
C HIS A 398 6.51 -21.77 -16.45
N PHE A 399 7.53 -20.93 -16.36
CA PHE A 399 8.83 -21.17 -16.97
C PHE A 399 9.84 -21.62 -15.92
N LYS A 400 10.29 -22.86 -16.06
CA LYS A 400 11.16 -23.53 -15.12
C LYS A 400 12.63 -23.33 -15.50
N TYR A 401 13.42 -22.72 -14.64
CA TYR A 401 14.85 -22.48 -14.82
C TYR A 401 15.73 -23.45 -14.02
N ARG A 402 15.17 -24.21 -13.09
CA ARG A 402 15.85 -25.22 -12.28
C ARG A 402 14.94 -26.40 -12.05
N GLU A 403 15.53 -27.57 -11.81
CA GLU A 403 14.76 -28.82 -11.65
C GLU A 403 13.72 -28.78 -10.52
N PHE A 404 13.99 -28.05 -9.44
CA PHE A 404 13.07 -27.95 -8.31
C PHE A 404 11.96 -26.91 -8.50
N HIS A 405 12.00 -26.08 -9.56
CA HIS A 405 10.91 -25.13 -9.85
C HIS A 405 9.65 -25.89 -10.29
N ARG A 406 8.50 -25.49 -9.80
CA ARG A 406 7.21 -26.15 -10.07
C ARG A 406 6.08 -25.15 -10.24
N PRO A 407 5.09 -25.44 -11.12
CA PRO A 407 3.94 -24.57 -11.25
C PRO A 407 3.09 -24.56 -9.98
N ILE A 408 2.92 -25.71 -9.31
CA ILE A 408 2.15 -25.84 -8.07
C ILE A 408 3.06 -26.46 -6.99
N GLN A 409 3.15 -25.80 -5.87
CA GLN A 409 3.79 -26.31 -4.67
C GLN A 409 2.71 -26.63 -3.64
N HIS A 410 2.54 -27.90 -3.38
CA HIS A 410 1.60 -28.43 -2.38
C HIS A 410 2.29 -29.33 -1.35
N ASP A 411 3.47 -29.86 -1.70
CA ASP A 411 4.27 -30.74 -0.85
C ASP A 411 5.10 -29.95 0.16
N ARG A 412 5.61 -30.65 1.18
CA ARG A 412 6.55 -30.11 2.17
C ARG A 412 7.70 -29.37 1.49
N LEU A 413 7.93 -28.15 1.85
CA LEU A 413 9.25 -27.53 1.65
C LEU A 413 10.25 -28.31 2.52
N LYS A 414 11.40 -28.68 1.96
CA LYS A 414 12.41 -29.54 2.59
C LYS A 414 12.86 -29.03 3.97
N ASP A 415 12.79 -27.72 4.17
CA ASP A 415 13.20 -27.03 5.39
C ASP A 415 12.04 -26.73 6.37
N TYR A 416 10.80 -27.11 6.00
CA TYR A 416 9.62 -26.91 6.83
C TYR A 416 8.86 -28.25 6.96
N PRO A 417 8.91 -28.91 8.13
CA PRO A 417 8.32 -30.23 8.35
C PRO A 417 6.79 -30.19 8.45
N LEU A 418 6.14 -29.32 7.72
CA LEU A 418 4.70 -29.14 7.77
C LEU A 418 3.98 -30.19 6.89
N LYS A 419 2.84 -30.65 7.36
CA LYS A 419 1.92 -31.49 6.58
C LYS A 419 1.43 -30.73 5.36
N ALA A 420 1.19 -31.43 4.24
CA ALA A 420 0.46 -30.85 3.13
C ALA A 420 -0.87 -30.29 3.64
N TYR A 421 -1.20 -29.06 3.22
CA TYR A 421 -2.46 -28.45 3.61
C TYR A 421 -3.62 -29.05 2.80
N PRO A 422 -4.79 -29.31 3.40
CA PRO A 422 -5.90 -29.85 2.66
C PRO A 422 -6.41 -28.86 1.59
N LEU A 423 -6.61 -29.38 0.39
CA LEU A 423 -7.28 -28.71 -0.72
C LEU A 423 -8.61 -29.44 -0.94
N GLU A 424 -9.73 -28.82 -0.57
CA GLU A 424 -11.05 -29.41 -0.68
C GLU A 424 -11.84 -28.73 -1.80
N ASN A 425 -12.29 -29.50 -2.78
CA ASN A 425 -13.01 -28.99 -3.95
C ASN A 425 -12.26 -27.85 -4.68
N VAL A 426 -10.95 -28.06 -4.89
CA VAL A 426 -10.10 -27.13 -5.65
C VAL A 426 -9.84 -27.70 -7.03
N ILE A 427 -10.22 -26.93 -8.05
CA ILE A 427 -10.10 -27.32 -9.46
C ILE A 427 -8.86 -26.66 -10.07
N PHE A 428 -7.95 -27.46 -10.61
CA PHE A 428 -6.81 -27.01 -11.41
C PHE A 428 -7.09 -27.27 -12.88
N ASN A 429 -7.02 -26.24 -13.72
CA ASN A 429 -7.29 -26.35 -15.14
C ASN A 429 -6.22 -25.61 -15.98
N ASN A 430 -5.71 -26.27 -17.01
CA ASN A 430 -4.71 -25.71 -17.92
C ASN A 430 -3.48 -25.12 -17.17
N ILE A 431 -2.80 -25.96 -16.39
CA ILE A 431 -1.56 -25.65 -15.69
C ILE A 431 -0.39 -26.20 -16.53
N GLN A 432 0.45 -25.33 -17.08
CA GLN A 432 1.54 -25.69 -17.96
C GLN A 432 2.89 -25.27 -17.38
N SER A 433 3.92 -26.09 -17.59
CA SER A 433 5.29 -25.78 -17.20
C SER A 433 6.25 -26.10 -18.34
N PHE A 434 7.08 -25.14 -18.68
CA PHE A 434 8.03 -25.25 -19.78
C PHE A 434 9.45 -25.14 -19.24
N ASP A 435 10.33 -26.07 -19.65
CA ASP A 435 11.74 -26.02 -19.29
C ASP A 435 12.45 -24.89 -20.07
N ARG A 436 13.10 -24.02 -19.33
CA ARG A 436 14.07 -23.05 -19.85
C ARG A 436 15.48 -23.31 -19.31
N ILE A 437 15.71 -24.50 -18.78
CA ILE A 437 17.02 -24.93 -18.33
C ILE A 437 17.89 -25.01 -19.60
N PRO A 438 19.01 -24.28 -19.68
CA PRO A 438 19.94 -24.47 -20.80
C PRO A 438 20.37 -25.94 -20.86
N LYS A 439 20.30 -26.54 -22.05
CA LYS A 439 20.75 -27.90 -22.28
C LYS A 439 22.27 -27.96 -22.15
#